data_263aeb3abcbae699cf98f2821a7237c2
#
_entry.id   263aeb3abcbae699cf98f2821a7237c2
#
_cell.length_a   1.000
_cell.length_b   1.000
_cell.length_c   1.000
_cell.angle_alpha   90.00
_cell.angle_beta   90.00
_cell.angle_gamma   90.00
#
_symmetry.space_group_name_H-M   'P 1'
#
loop_
_entity.id
_entity.type
_entity.pdbx_description
1 polymer ?
#
loop_
_entity_poly.entity_id
_entity_poly.type
_entity_poly.pdbx_seq_one_letter_code
_entity_poly.pdbx_strand_id
1 'polypeptide(L)'
;MSNILVNIKGIGSQEFSKGVTPLQIMTDTKGVSRDSITCKVDGVLTDLSAQLLKDCDLQFMDAKSKDGHSVLLHSTAHLMAQAVKRLFPKTKVTIGPYLDNRFYYDFDVETPFSEEDLAKIEAEMVKISNENLEIIHEVKSRDEALSFFDKIEEDYKVEIINDLDKDEILKVYSQGEFTDLCRGPHVPSTGIIKHFKLLSSSAAYWRADENNQTLQRVYGTSFQNEKDLKKYLNMLEEQKKRDHRKIGKELDLYFFDDEVGPGLPLWTPNGAVMIDELEALAKEKETASGYLRVKTPHLTKGELYEKSGHLKHYISSMYPAMDVDGIDYYMKAMNCPHHHKIFANTPKS
;
A
#
# COMPACT_ATOMS: atom_id res chain seq x y z
N MET A 1 -3.25 -18.51 40.44
CA MET A 1 -3.38 -17.98 39.06
C MET A 1 -2.92 -19.06 38.12
N SER A 2 -3.61 -19.34 37.04
CA SER A 2 -3.16 -20.35 36.07
C SER A 2 -2.00 -19.80 35.24
N ASN A 3 -0.98 -20.62 35.00
CA ASN A 3 0.16 -20.27 34.15
C ASN A 3 -0.17 -20.67 32.68
N ILE A 4 0.51 -20.06 31.76
CA ILE A 4 0.56 -20.41 30.34
C ILE A 4 2.02 -20.64 29.92
N LEU A 5 2.20 -21.52 28.94
CA LEU A 5 3.51 -21.79 28.35
C LEU A 5 3.67 -20.95 27.08
N VAL A 6 4.65 -20.06 27.03
CA VAL A 6 4.95 -19.24 25.86
C VAL A 6 6.27 -19.68 25.24
N ASN A 7 6.23 -20.13 23.99
CA ASN A 7 7.42 -20.51 23.25
C ASN A 7 7.95 -19.27 22.49
N ILE A 8 9.00 -18.66 23.01
CA ILE A 8 9.58 -17.42 22.44
C ILE A 8 10.60 -17.81 21.37
N LYS A 9 10.37 -17.41 20.14
CA LYS A 9 11.26 -17.71 19.01
C LYS A 9 12.69 -17.23 19.27
N GLY A 10 13.64 -18.15 19.20
CA GLY A 10 15.07 -17.91 19.43
C GLY A 10 15.52 -17.94 20.89
N ILE A 11 14.59 -18.17 21.85
CA ILE A 11 14.88 -18.25 23.30
C ILE A 11 14.42 -19.59 23.86
N GLY A 12 13.22 -20.07 23.49
CA GLY A 12 12.61 -21.29 23.99
C GLY A 12 11.35 -21.04 24.82
N SER A 13 10.81 -22.13 25.40
CA SER A 13 9.57 -22.10 26.16
C SER A 13 9.78 -21.66 27.60
N GLN A 14 8.94 -20.76 28.08
CA GLN A 14 8.92 -20.25 29.45
C GLN A 14 7.48 -20.15 29.99
N GLU A 15 7.30 -20.30 31.28
CA GLU A 15 6.01 -20.16 31.93
C GLU A 15 5.78 -18.71 32.39
N PHE A 16 4.58 -18.21 32.13
CA PHE A 16 4.11 -16.88 32.55
C PHE A 16 2.72 -16.96 33.15
N SER A 17 2.34 -15.97 33.91
CA SER A 17 0.97 -15.84 34.40
C SER A 17 0.02 -15.58 33.24
N LYS A 18 -1.13 -16.23 33.25
CA LYS A 18 -2.20 -15.96 32.27
C LYS A 18 -2.59 -14.48 32.29
N GLY A 19 -2.67 -13.85 31.12
CA GLY A 19 -2.93 -12.42 30.96
C GLY A 19 -1.66 -11.56 30.85
N VAL A 20 -0.46 -12.16 30.89
CA VAL A 20 0.80 -11.45 30.60
C VAL A 20 0.75 -10.87 29.20
N THR A 21 1.36 -9.71 28.98
CA THR A 21 1.46 -9.11 27.66
C THR A 21 2.85 -9.38 27.03
N PRO A 22 2.95 -9.44 25.69
CA PRO A 22 4.24 -9.49 25.00
C PRO A 22 5.19 -8.37 25.44
N LEU A 23 4.68 -7.17 25.73
CA LEU A 23 5.46 -6.05 26.23
C LEU A 23 6.13 -6.37 27.58
N GLN A 24 5.38 -6.98 28.50
CA GLN A 24 5.93 -7.43 29.80
C GLN A 24 6.98 -8.53 29.59
N ILE A 25 6.67 -9.53 28.73
CA ILE A 25 7.63 -10.59 28.40
C ILE A 25 8.91 -10.00 27.80
N MET A 26 8.81 -9.04 26.88
CA MET A 26 9.94 -8.35 26.29
C MET A 26 10.78 -7.62 27.36
N THR A 27 10.13 -7.05 28.37
CA THR A 27 10.78 -6.33 29.45
C THR A 27 11.48 -7.27 30.43
N ASP A 28 10.90 -8.40 30.72
CA ASP A 28 11.38 -9.29 31.83
C ASP A 28 12.31 -10.40 31.31
N THR A 29 12.26 -10.71 30.00
CA THR A 29 13.03 -11.81 29.43
C THR A 29 14.35 -11.34 28.83
N LYS A 30 15.47 -11.92 29.30
CA LYS A 30 16.79 -11.67 28.70
C LYS A 30 16.87 -12.28 27.29
N GLY A 31 17.45 -11.53 26.34
CA GLY A 31 17.65 -11.99 24.97
C GLY A 31 16.54 -11.57 23.98
N VAL A 32 15.42 -11.02 24.47
CA VAL A 32 14.42 -10.36 23.62
C VAL A 32 14.92 -8.95 23.26
N SER A 33 14.85 -8.59 21.95
CA SER A 33 15.22 -7.25 21.51
C SER A 33 14.24 -6.20 22.03
N ARG A 34 14.76 -5.17 22.66
CA ARG A 34 13.98 -4.00 23.13
C ARG A 34 13.52 -3.08 22.00
N ASP A 35 14.07 -3.26 20.80
CA ASP A 35 13.68 -2.52 19.58
C ASP A 35 12.45 -3.11 18.91
N SER A 36 11.87 -4.18 19.46
CA SER A 36 10.65 -4.78 18.96
C SER A 36 9.46 -3.85 19.16
N ILE A 37 8.67 -3.68 18.13
CA ILE A 37 7.51 -2.76 18.13
C ILE A 37 6.18 -3.47 17.96
N THR A 38 6.20 -4.73 17.60
CA THR A 38 5.04 -5.63 17.45
C THR A 38 5.48 -7.08 17.63
N CYS A 39 4.54 -8.01 17.61
CA CYS A 39 4.83 -9.44 17.68
C CYS A 39 3.87 -10.26 16.82
N LYS A 40 4.20 -11.52 16.61
CA LYS A 40 3.25 -12.54 16.14
C LYS A 40 2.95 -13.51 17.26
N VAL A 41 1.68 -13.76 17.50
CA VAL A 41 1.17 -14.79 18.41
C VAL A 41 0.52 -15.87 17.54
N ASP A 42 1.03 -17.09 17.60
CA ASP A 42 0.59 -18.20 16.72
C ASP A 42 0.59 -17.82 15.23
N GLY A 43 1.58 -17.02 14.79
CA GLY A 43 1.70 -16.53 13.41
C GLY A 43 0.86 -15.30 13.07
N VAL A 44 -0.05 -14.85 13.93
CA VAL A 44 -0.91 -13.69 13.74
C VAL A 44 -0.26 -12.43 14.29
N LEU A 45 -0.16 -11.38 13.48
CA LEU A 45 0.40 -10.09 13.87
C LEU A 45 -0.47 -9.44 14.95
N THR A 46 0.16 -9.04 16.06
CA THR A 46 -0.53 -8.69 17.31
C THR A 46 0.15 -7.52 18.01
N ASP A 47 -0.63 -6.72 18.73
CA ASP A 47 -0.12 -5.64 19.57
C ASP A 47 0.73 -6.18 20.72
N LEU A 48 1.80 -5.45 21.09
CA LEU A 48 2.60 -5.82 22.28
C LEU A 48 1.83 -5.69 23.58
N SER A 49 0.74 -4.93 23.61
CA SER A 49 -0.15 -4.74 24.76
C SER A 49 -1.23 -5.81 24.90
N ALA A 50 -1.38 -6.70 23.91
CA ALA A 50 -2.41 -7.75 23.93
C ALA A 50 -2.15 -8.77 25.05
N GLN A 51 -3.21 -9.21 25.75
CA GLN A 51 -3.10 -10.22 26.78
C GLN A 51 -3.00 -11.63 26.20
N LEU A 52 -2.04 -12.41 26.66
CA LEU A 52 -1.89 -13.83 26.32
C LEU A 52 -2.73 -14.68 27.29
N LEU A 53 -3.73 -15.37 26.77
CA LEU A 53 -4.72 -16.10 27.58
C LEU A 53 -4.57 -17.62 27.51
N LYS A 54 -3.69 -18.15 26.65
CA LYS A 54 -3.42 -19.56 26.41
C LYS A 54 -1.97 -19.79 26.01
N ASP A 55 -1.53 -21.02 26.02
CA ASP A 55 -0.22 -21.40 25.47
C ASP A 55 -0.11 -20.94 24.03
N CYS A 56 1.05 -20.40 23.64
CA CYS A 56 1.24 -19.84 22.30
C CYS A 56 2.72 -19.77 21.88
N ASP A 57 2.92 -19.66 20.57
CA ASP A 57 4.18 -19.28 19.94
C ASP A 57 4.26 -17.76 19.83
N LEU A 58 5.37 -17.17 20.35
CA LEU A 58 5.59 -15.73 20.35
C LEU A 58 6.84 -15.37 19.55
N GLN A 59 6.69 -14.51 18.54
CA GLN A 59 7.80 -13.97 17.76
C GLN A 59 7.78 -12.44 17.82
N PHE A 60 8.81 -11.84 18.39
CA PHE A 60 9.00 -10.39 18.40
C PHE A 60 9.52 -9.88 17.07
N MET A 61 9.10 -8.66 16.69
CA MET A 61 9.43 -8.05 15.41
C MET A 61 9.79 -6.58 15.60
N ASP A 62 10.91 -6.18 15.02
CA ASP A 62 11.34 -4.79 14.93
C ASP A 62 10.83 -4.12 13.65
N ALA A 63 11.02 -2.80 13.54
CA ALA A 63 10.59 -2.03 12.38
C ALA A 63 11.45 -2.26 11.11
N LYS A 64 12.51 -3.08 11.14
CA LYS A 64 13.27 -3.48 9.95
C LYS A 64 12.63 -4.66 9.24
N SER A 65 11.88 -5.48 9.97
CA SER A 65 11.11 -6.57 9.37
C SER A 65 9.96 -6.00 8.53
N LYS A 66 9.55 -6.72 7.49
CA LYS A 66 8.44 -6.28 6.63
C LYS A 66 7.16 -6.01 7.44
N ASP A 67 6.81 -6.91 8.36
CA ASP A 67 5.60 -6.79 9.17
C ASP A 67 5.73 -5.65 10.21
N GLY A 68 6.89 -5.52 10.88
CA GLY A 68 7.11 -4.41 11.80
C GLY A 68 7.11 -3.06 11.09
N HIS A 69 7.70 -2.97 9.88
CA HIS A 69 7.64 -1.74 9.09
C HIS A 69 6.20 -1.35 8.72
N SER A 70 5.37 -2.31 8.36
CA SER A 70 3.95 -2.06 8.06
C SER A 70 3.19 -1.52 9.28
N VAL A 71 3.47 -2.04 10.48
CA VAL A 71 2.90 -1.54 11.74
C VAL A 71 3.37 -0.11 12.06
N LEU A 72 4.66 0.18 11.82
CA LEU A 72 5.20 1.53 11.99
C LEU A 72 4.52 2.52 11.06
N LEU A 73 4.38 2.19 9.76
CA LEU A 73 3.71 3.03 8.78
C LEU A 73 2.25 3.28 9.13
N HIS A 74 1.53 2.23 9.52
CA HIS A 74 0.13 2.32 9.94
C HIS A 74 -0.04 3.21 11.18
N SER A 75 0.80 3.03 12.19
CA SER A 75 0.79 3.86 13.39
C SER A 75 1.16 5.31 13.10
N THR A 76 2.05 5.55 12.11
CA THR A 76 2.39 6.91 11.66
C THR A 76 1.21 7.58 10.94
N ALA A 77 0.37 6.81 10.23
CA ALA A 77 -0.87 7.34 9.65
C ALA A 77 -1.82 7.86 10.74
N HIS A 78 -1.97 7.13 11.86
CA HIS A 78 -2.77 7.58 13.00
C HIS A 78 -2.15 8.79 13.71
N LEU A 79 -0.82 8.84 13.83
CA LEU A 79 -0.11 10.02 14.36
C LEU A 79 -0.40 11.26 13.50
N MET A 80 -0.41 11.12 12.18
CA MET A 80 -0.77 12.20 11.26
C MET A 80 -2.24 12.61 11.42
N ALA A 81 -3.16 11.65 11.53
CA ALA A 81 -4.58 11.92 11.72
C ALA A 81 -4.82 12.69 13.03
N GLN A 82 -4.16 12.35 14.13
CA GLN A 82 -4.20 13.11 15.39
C GLN A 82 -3.68 14.53 15.20
N ALA A 83 -2.54 14.72 14.52
CA ALA A 83 -1.99 16.05 14.26
C ALA A 83 -2.94 16.92 13.43
N VAL A 84 -3.58 16.33 12.41
CA VAL A 84 -4.61 17.01 11.62
C VAL A 84 -5.80 17.42 12.48
N LYS A 85 -6.33 16.51 13.31
CA LYS A 85 -7.47 16.83 14.21
C LYS A 85 -7.12 17.93 15.22
N ARG A 86 -5.88 17.99 15.72
CA ARG A 86 -5.43 19.07 16.61
C ARG A 86 -5.40 20.45 15.92
N LEU A 87 -4.90 20.49 14.69
CA LEU A 87 -4.75 21.75 13.95
C LEU A 87 -6.03 22.16 13.22
N PHE A 88 -6.80 21.19 12.77
CA PHE A 88 -8.02 21.37 11.98
C PHE A 88 -9.17 20.53 12.56
N PRO A 89 -9.75 20.96 13.71
CA PRO A 89 -10.73 20.14 14.46
C PRO A 89 -11.99 19.74 13.68
N LYS A 90 -12.37 20.52 12.68
CA LYS A 90 -13.55 20.23 11.83
C LYS A 90 -13.31 19.17 10.77
N THR A 91 -12.04 18.85 10.49
CA THR A 91 -11.68 17.82 9.51
C THR A 91 -12.20 16.46 9.96
N LYS A 92 -12.87 15.73 9.06
CA LYS A 92 -13.30 14.35 9.31
C LYS A 92 -12.25 13.37 8.81
N VAL A 93 -12.05 12.30 9.57
CA VAL A 93 -11.07 11.26 9.25
C VAL A 93 -11.78 10.05 8.63
N THR A 94 -11.17 9.47 7.59
CA THR A 94 -11.75 8.32 6.90
C THR A 94 -10.93 7.04 7.13
N ILE A 95 -9.97 6.73 6.27
CA ILE A 95 -9.11 5.54 6.37
C ILE A 95 -7.64 5.91 6.12
N GLY A 96 -6.74 5.21 6.82
CA GLY A 96 -5.31 5.44 6.76
C GLY A 96 -4.48 4.16 6.55
N PRO A 97 -4.54 3.50 5.37
CA PRO A 97 -3.74 2.33 5.10
C PRO A 97 -2.29 2.66 4.80
N TYR A 98 -1.46 1.61 4.81
CA TYR A 98 -0.10 1.68 4.31
C TYR A 98 0.01 0.99 2.94
N LEU A 99 0.98 1.41 2.14
CA LEU A 99 1.29 0.82 0.84
C LEU A 99 2.80 0.84 0.62
N ASP A 100 3.43 -0.33 0.55
CA ASP A 100 4.90 -0.49 0.46
C ASP A 100 5.63 0.27 1.58
N ASN A 101 6.41 1.29 1.22
CA ASN A 101 7.17 2.14 2.16
C ASN A 101 6.46 3.47 2.46
N ARG A 102 5.17 3.57 2.21
CA ARG A 102 4.36 4.77 2.41
C ARG A 102 3.12 4.44 3.22
N PHE A 103 2.59 5.46 3.85
CA PHE A 103 1.22 5.47 4.35
C PHE A 103 0.48 6.63 3.71
N TYR A 104 -0.84 6.60 3.77
CA TYR A 104 -1.66 7.77 3.50
C TYR A 104 -2.85 7.80 4.46
N TYR A 105 -3.47 8.94 4.53
CA TYR A 105 -4.75 9.10 5.19
C TYR A 105 -5.64 10.03 4.39
N ASP A 106 -6.91 9.70 4.28
CA ASP A 106 -7.90 10.50 3.56
C ASP A 106 -8.68 11.35 4.55
N PHE A 107 -8.79 12.62 4.24
CA PHE A 107 -9.44 13.63 5.06
C PHE A 107 -10.54 14.33 4.28
N ASP A 108 -11.71 14.51 4.92
CA ASP A 108 -12.72 15.42 4.42
C ASP A 108 -12.45 16.80 5.02
N VAL A 109 -12.11 17.75 4.16
CA VAL A 109 -11.66 19.09 4.53
C VAL A 109 -12.43 20.16 3.78
N GLU A 110 -12.77 21.27 4.44
CA GLU A 110 -13.41 22.42 3.80
C GLU A 110 -12.48 23.10 2.77
N THR A 111 -11.20 23.16 3.10
CA THR A 111 -10.16 23.77 2.24
C THR A 111 -8.97 22.81 2.12
N PRO A 112 -8.50 22.51 0.90
CA PRO A 112 -7.35 21.64 0.69
C PRO A 112 -6.09 22.15 1.42
N PHE A 113 -5.35 21.21 2.04
CA PHE A 113 -4.08 21.54 2.71
C PHE A 113 -3.04 22.03 1.72
N SER A 114 -2.44 23.17 2.02
CA SER A 114 -1.29 23.73 1.32
C SER A 114 0.02 23.02 1.75
N GLU A 115 1.13 23.32 1.05
CA GLU A 115 2.46 22.86 1.47
C GLU A 115 2.83 23.38 2.86
N GLU A 116 2.41 24.62 3.19
CA GLU A 116 2.62 25.20 4.54
C GLU A 116 1.84 24.42 5.61
N ASP A 117 0.62 23.96 5.28
CA ASP A 117 -0.18 23.16 6.22
C ASP A 117 0.42 21.78 6.44
N LEU A 118 0.96 21.15 5.38
CA LEU A 118 1.71 19.89 5.54
C LEU A 118 2.93 20.07 6.46
N ALA A 119 3.64 21.19 6.36
CA ALA A 119 4.76 21.49 7.26
C ALA A 119 4.29 21.69 8.72
N LYS A 120 3.15 22.36 8.94
CA LYS A 120 2.54 22.50 10.29
C LYS A 120 2.10 21.16 10.86
N ILE A 121 1.44 20.32 10.03
CA ILE A 121 1.02 18.98 10.43
C ILE A 121 2.24 18.14 10.83
N GLU A 122 3.31 18.14 10.05
CA GLU A 122 4.54 17.41 10.36
C GLU A 122 5.17 17.92 11.68
N ALA A 123 5.19 19.22 11.91
CA ALA A 123 5.68 19.80 13.15
C ALA A 123 4.82 19.39 14.37
N GLU A 124 3.49 19.29 14.20
CA GLU A 124 2.60 18.81 15.26
C GLU A 124 2.79 17.30 15.51
N MET A 125 2.98 16.50 14.46
CA MET A 125 3.33 15.07 14.61
C MET A 125 4.61 14.90 15.45
N VAL A 126 5.62 15.75 15.29
CA VAL A 126 6.84 15.73 16.11
C VAL A 126 6.52 16.00 17.58
N LYS A 127 5.63 16.94 17.89
CA LYS A 127 5.22 17.21 19.28
C LYS A 127 4.51 16.02 19.89
N ILE A 128 3.53 15.44 19.18
CA ILE A 128 2.79 14.26 19.65
C ILE A 128 3.73 13.06 19.86
N SER A 129 4.70 12.86 18.95
CA SER A 129 5.72 11.84 19.12
C SER A 129 6.54 12.06 20.41
N ASN A 130 6.88 13.31 20.73
CA ASN A 130 7.63 13.65 21.95
C ASN A 130 6.78 13.53 23.23
N GLU A 131 5.46 13.66 23.15
CA GLU A 131 4.53 13.40 24.26
C GLU A 131 4.55 11.93 24.69
N ASN A 132 4.98 11.03 23.81
CA ASN A 132 5.10 9.58 24.06
C ASN A 132 3.81 8.97 24.61
N LEU A 133 2.68 9.27 23.96
CA LEU A 133 1.37 8.78 24.36
C LEU A 133 1.29 7.27 24.14
N GLU A 134 0.75 6.56 25.12
CA GLU A 134 0.46 5.13 25.02
C GLU A 134 -0.64 4.91 23.97
N ILE A 135 -0.49 3.87 23.13
CA ILE A 135 -1.49 3.45 22.17
C ILE A 135 -2.18 2.22 22.71
N ILE A 136 -3.43 2.38 23.08
CA ILE A 136 -4.26 1.33 23.66
C ILE A 136 -5.41 0.97 22.71
N HIS A 137 -5.87 -0.27 22.77
CA HIS A 137 -7.02 -0.70 22.03
C HIS A 137 -8.09 -1.31 22.94
N GLU A 138 -9.33 -1.14 22.50
CA GLU A 138 -10.50 -1.76 23.13
C GLU A 138 -11.34 -2.46 22.06
N VAL A 139 -11.91 -3.59 22.44
CA VAL A 139 -12.96 -4.24 21.62
C VAL A 139 -14.29 -3.66 22.05
N LYS A 140 -15.04 -3.09 21.11
CA LYS A 140 -16.37 -2.53 21.36
C LYS A 140 -17.43 -3.33 20.63
N SER A 141 -18.60 -3.42 21.22
CA SER A 141 -19.79 -3.86 20.50
C SER A 141 -20.12 -2.86 19.39
N ARG A 142 -20.88 -3.31 18.39
CA ARG A 142 -21.28 -2.43 17.28
C ARG A 142 -22.05 -1.19 17.76
N ASP A 143 -22.98 -1.37 18.69
CA ASP A 143 -23.80 -0.27 19.21
C ASP A 143 -22.96 0.74 20.02
N GLU A 144 -21.99 0.26 20.81
CA GLU A 144 -21.03 1.11 21.52
C GLU A 144 -20.14 1.89 20.56
N ALA A 145 -19.63 1.25 19.50
CA ALA A 145 -18.78 1.90 18.51
C ALA A 145 -19.56 2.94 17.71
N LEU A 146 -20.77 2.60 17.24
CA LEU A 146 -21.65 3.54 16.53
C LEU A 146 -21.97 4.76 17.41
N SER A 147 -22.41 4.55 18.66
CA SER A 147 -22.73 5.63 19.59
C SER A 147 -21.51 6.52 19.89
N PHE A 148 -20.32 5.92 19.98
CA PHE A 148 -19.08 6.66 20.22
C PHE A 148 -18.72 7.56 19.04
N PHE A 149 -18.68 7.02 17.81
CA PHE A 149 -18.28 7.79 16.62
C PHE A 149 -19.34 8.81 16.21
N ASP A 150 -20.63 8.53 16.40
CA ASP A 150 -21.70 9.50 16.21
C ASP A 150 -21.55 10.70 17.17
N LYS A 151 -21.25 10.44 18.45
CA LYS A 151 -21.05 11.49 19.46
C LYS A 151 -19.88 12.44 19.15
N ILE A 152 -18.83 11.94 18.49
CA ILE A 152 -17.67 12.75 18.10
C ILE A 152 -17.75 13.23 16.64
N GLU A 153 -18.92 13.09 16.01
CA GLU A 153 -19.22 13.56 14.66
C GLU A 153 -18.32 12.98 13.56
N GLU A 154 -17.85 11.72 13.71
CA GLU A 154 -17.06 11.02 12.72
C GLU A 154 -17.93 10.14 11.81
N ASP A 155 -18.71 10.78 10.94
CA ASP A 155 -19.74 10.15 10.08
C ASP A 155 -19.17 9.02 9.21
N TYR A 156 -17.97 9.19 8.67
CA TYR A 156 -17.31 8.16 7.85
C TYR A 156 -17.03 6.88 8.64
N LYS A 157 -16.74 6.99 9.95
CA LYS A 157 -16.57 5.81 10.81
C LYS A 157 -17.90 5.11 11.07
N VAL A 158 -18.97 5.88 11.25
CA VAL A 158 -20.33 5.33 11.36
C VAL A 158 -20.72 4.59 10.08
N GLU A 159 -20.46 5.17 8.91
CA GLU A 159 -20.72 4.55 7.61
C GLU A 159 -19.91 3.24 7.45
N ILE A 160 -18.60 3.27 7.75
CA ILE A 160 -17.75 2.07 7.69
C ILE A 160 -18.28 0.97 8.60
N ILE A 161 -18.64 1.28 9.85
CA ILE A 161 -19.17 0.30 10.80
C ILE A 161 -20.45 -0.35 10.27
N ASN A 162 -21.33 0.44 9.65
CA ASN A 162 -22.59 -0.08 9.10
C ASN A 162 -22.38 -1.07 7.94
N ASP A 163 -21.28 -0.90 7.17
CA ASP A 163 -20.97 -1.77 6.04
C ASP A 163 -20.19 -3.03 6.41
N LEU A 164 -19.58 -3.07 7.59
CA LEU A 164 -18.86 -4.26 8.05
C LEU A 164 -19.81 -5.41 8.36
N ASP A 165 -19.36 -6.65 8.19
CA ASP A 165 -20.12 -7.84 8.54
C ASP A 165 -20.54 -7.80 10.02
N LYS A 166 -21.74 -8.33 10.32
CA LYS A 166 -22.33 -8.25 11.67
C LYS A 166 -21.48 -8.93 12.74
N ASP A 167 -20.73 -9.96 12.36
CA ASP A 167 -19.88 -10.75 13.24
C ASP A 167 -18.43 -10.22 13.33
N GLU A 168 -18.11 -9.11 12.64
CA GLU A 168 -16.77 -8.55 12.69
C GLU A 168 -16.49 -7.91 14.04
N ILE A 169 -15.30 -8.26 14.60
CA ILE A 169 -14.82 -7.69 15.87
C ILE A 169 -14.34 -6.27 15.63
N LEU A 170 -14.98 -5.30 16.26
CA LEU A 170 -14.62 -3.90 16.15
C LEU A 170 -13.57 -3.54 17.21
N LYS A 171 -12.39 -3.17 16.74
CA LYS A 171 -11.32 -2.62 17.58
C LYS A 171 -11.24 -1.12 17.41
N VAL A 172 -11.11 -0.43 18.52
CA VAL A 172 -10.96 1.02 18.58
C VAL A 172 -9.63 1.32 19.25
N TYR A 173 -8.78 2.09 18.59
CA TYR A 173 -7.45 2.47 19.09
C TYR A 173 -7.46 3.92 19.54
N SER A 174 -6.90 4.17 20.71
CA SER A 174 -6.81 5.51 21.31
C SER A 174 -5.37 5.87 21.61
N GLN A 175 -4.99 7.10 21.34
CA GLN A 175 -3.71 7.72 21.69
C GLN A 175 -3.96 9.15 22.17
N GLY A 176 -3.88 9.36 23.48
CA GLY A 176 -4.33 10.63 24.09
C GLY A 176 -5.80 10.92 23.78
N GLU A 177 -6.06 12.10 23.20
CA GLU A 177 -7.39 12.55 22.82
C GLU A 177 -7.91 11.98 21.50
N PHE A 178 -7.03 11.38 20.68
CA PHE A 178 -7.40 10.83 19.37
C PHE A 178 -7.83 9.39 19.49
N THR A 179 -8.94 9.05 18.84
CA THR A 179 -9.48 7.69 18.81
C THR A 179 -9.94 7.35 17.40
N ASP A 180 -9.57 6.15 16.92
CA ASP A 180 -9.88 5.69 15.58
C ASP A 180 -10.38 4.23 15.55
N LEU A 181 -11.24 3.93 14.56
CA LEU A 181 -11.65 2.56 14.23
C LEU A 181 -10.58 1.89 13.37
N CYS A 182 -9.99 0.81 13.85
CA CYS A 182 -8.88 0.18 13.16
C CYS A 182 -8.74 -1.30 13.51
N ARG A 183 -8.27 -2.12 12.56
CA ARG A 183 -7.97 -3.53 12.81
C ARG A 183 -6.67 -3.73 13.58
N GLY A 184 -5.77 -2.76 13.55
CA GLY A 184 -4.44 -2.86 14.15
C GLY A 184 -3.52 -3.85 13.43
N PRO A 185 -2.40 -4.27 14.07
CA PRO A 185 -1.88 -3.73 15.32
C PRO A 185 -1.16 -2.40 15.16
N HIS A 186 -0.85 -1.78 16.30
CA HIS A 186 -0.07 -0.54 16.39
C HIS A 186 1.18 -0.70 17.23
N VAL A 187 2.09 0.28 17.13
CA VAL A 187 3.23 0.39 18.05
C VAL A 187 2.74 0.74 19.45
N PRO A 188 3.50 0.39 20.52
CA PRO A 188 3.07 0.62 21.91
C PRO A 188 2.84 2.08 22.28
N SER A 189 3.58 3.02 21.67
CA SER A 189 3.43 4.45 21.96
C SER A 189 3.84 5.32 20.78
N THR A 190 3.35 6.56 20.77
CA THR A 190 3.72 7.56 19.74
C THR A 190 5.20 7.91 19.78
N GLY A 191 5.88 7.75 20.92
CA GLY A 191 7.31 8.02 21.10
C GLY A 191 8.25 7.11 20.31
N ILE A 192 7.75 5.99 19.79
CA ILE A 192 8.49 5.09 18.88
C ILE A 192 8.59 5.69 17.47
N ILE A 193 7.63 6.50 17.08
CA ILE A 193 7.50 7.08 15.72
C ILE A 193 8.31 8.38 15.64
N LYS A 194 9.60 8.28 15.29
CA LYS A 194 10.53 9.44 15.32
C LYS A 194 10.99 9.91 13.95
N HIS A 195 11.07 9.02 12.98
CA HIS A 195 11.69 9.29 11.68
C HIS A 195 10.67 9.16 10.56
N PHE A 196 9.92 10.21 10.32
CA PHE A 196 8.86 10.29 9.33
C PHE A 196 8.97 11.54 8.47
N LYS A 197 8.27 11.55 7.33
CA LYS A 197 8.17 12.70 6.44
C LYS A 197 6.82 12.68 5.73
N LEU A 198 6.13 13.80 5.68
CA LEU A 198 5.01 14.01 4.78
C LEU A 198 5.54 14.30 3.37
N LEU A 199 4.97 13.67 2.36
CA LEU A 199 5.51 13.67 1.00
C LEU A 199 4.73 14.57 0.05
N SER A 200 3.41 14.45 0.05
CA SER A 200 2.51 15.16 -0.87
C SER A 200 1.06 15.01 -0.45
N SER A 201 0.21 15.84 -1.04
CA SER A 201 -1.24 15.65 -0.99
C SER A 201 -1.83 15.57 -2.40
N SER A 202 -2.97 14.91 -2.54
CA SER A 202 -3.74 14.81 -3.78
C SER A 202 -5.22 14.71 -3.48
N ALA A 203 -6.06 15.03 -4.47
CA ALA A 203 -7.48 14.72 -4.40
C ALA A 203 -7.69 13.19 -4.47
N ALA A 204 -8.69 12.71 -3.78
CA ALA A 204 -9.18 11.35 -3.83
C ALA A 204 -10.71 11.38 -3.69
N TYR A 205 -11.39 10.33 -4.15
CA TYR A 205 -12.83 10.20 -3.95
C TYR A 205 -13.12 9.15 -2.88
N TRP A 206 -14.12 9.41 -2.05
CA TRP A 206 -14.57 8.43 -1.07
C TRP A 206 -14.94 7.12 -1.79
N ARG A 207 -14.36 6.00 -1.34
CA ARG A 207 -14.54 4.66 -1.93
C ARG A 207 -14.14 4.56 -3.41
N ALA A 208 -13.25 5.44 -3.88
CA ALA A 208 -12.78 5.51 -5.26
C ALA A 208 -13.91 5.70 -6.30
N ASP A 209 -15.04 6.26 -5.92
CA ASP A 209 -16.16 6.60 -6.79
C ASP A 209 -16.20 8.12 -6.99
N GLU A 210 -16.10 8.58 -8.23
CA GLU A 210 -16.08 10.01 -8.61
C GLU A 210 -17.39 10.76 -8.28
N ASN A 211 -18.48 10.03 -8.03
CA ASN A 211 -19.76 10.60 -7.63
C ASN A 211 -19.84 10.88 -6.11
N ASN A 212 -18.91 10.35 -5.33
CA ASN A 212 -18.85 10.55 -3.90
C ASN A 212 -18.05 11.81 -3.51
N GLN A 213 -18.06 12.13 -2.20
CA GLN A 213 -17.33 13.25 -1.64
C GLN A 213 -15.85 13.22 -2.03
N THR A 214 -15.35 14.38 -2.50
CA THR A 214 -13.93 14.58 -2.75
C THR A 214 -13.20 14.75 -1.42
N LEU A 215 -12.22 13.90 -1.19
CA LEU A 215 -11.35 13.88 -0.03
C LEU A 215 -9.98 14.41 -0.40
N GLN A 216 -9.22 14.83 0.60
CA GLN A 216 -7.80 15.09 0.44
C GLN A 216 -6.98 13.96 1.03
N ARG A 217 -6.20 13.31 0.19
CA ARG A 217 -5.27 12.25 0.56
C ARG A 217 -3.90 12.85 0.85
N VAL A 218 -3.38 12.62 2.04
CA VAL A 218 -2.02 13.02 2.42
C VAL A 218 -1.14 11.79 2.51
N TYR A 219 -0.01 11.82 1.80
CA TYR A 219 0.97 10.74 1.79
C TYR A 219 2.14 11.05 2.72
N GLY A 220 2.62 10.02 3.39
CA GLY A 220 3.82 10.09 4.20
C GLY A 220 4.63 8.81 4.16
N THR A 221 5.77 8.83 4.83
CA THR A 221 6.65 7.67 5.04
C THR A 221 7.23 7.72 6.44
N SER A 222 7.65 6.56 6.96
CA SER A 222 8.30 6.45 8.26
C SER A 222 9.28 5.29 8.26
N PHE A 223 10.39 5.46 8.98
CA PHE A 223 11.44 4.45 9.13
C PHE A 223 11.91 4.36 10.58
N GLN A 224 12.55 3.23 10.93
CA GLN A 224 13.07 3.02 12.27
C GLN A 224 14.18 4.02 12.65
N ASN A 225 14.94 4.51 11.67
CA ASN A 225 16.08 5.40 11.88
C ASN A 225 16.19 6.45 10.78
N GLU A 226 16.88 7.53 11.10
CA GLU A 226 17.06 8.68 10.21
C GLU A 226 17.83 8.34 8.92
N LYS A 227 18.79 7.40 8.99
CA LYS A 227 19.61 7.00 7.85
C LYS A 227 18.74 6.36 6.75
N ASP A 228 17.83 5.46 7.14
CA ASP A 228 16.95 4.78 6.18
C ASP A 228 15.91 5.74 5.61
N LEU A 229 15.38 6.67 6.43
CA LEU A 229 14.51 7.73 5.94
C LEU A 229 15.23 8.63 4.90
N LYS A 230 16.44 9.12 5.20
CA LYS A 230 17.23 9.92 4.26
C LYS A 230 17.52 9.16 2.96
N LYS A 231 17.88 7.88 3.08
CA LYS A 231 18.12 7.04 1.89
C LYS A 231 16.88 6.94 1.01
N TYR A 232 15.71 6.75 1.62
CA TYR A 232 14.44 6.67 0.90
C TYR A 232 14.08 8.00 0.24
N LEU A 233 14.21 9.12 0.94
CA LEU A 233 13.94 10.46 0.38
C LEU A 233 14.86 10.77 -0.80
N ASN A 234 16.16 10.48 -0.69
CA ASN A 234 17.12 10.64 -1.79
C ASN A 234 16.74 9.75 -2.99
N MET A 235 16.27 8.52 -2.75
CA MET A 235 15.78 7.64 -3.82
C MET A 235 14.56 8.27 -4.53
N LEU A 236 13.62 8.86 -3.81
CA LEU A 236 12.46 9.55 -4.40
C LEU A 236 12.88 10.76 -5.24
N GLU A 237 13.85 11.54 -4.78
CA GLU A 237 14.40 12.67 -5.56
C GLU A 237 15.09 12.20 -6.84
N GLU A 238 15.90 11.14 -6.76
CA GLU A 238 16.53 10.52 -7.93
C GLU A 238 15.49 9.96 -8.91
N GLN A 239 14.39 9.36 -8.42
CA GLN A 239 13.29 8.91 -9.26
C GLN A 239 12.66 10.08 -10.03
N LYS A 240 12.42 11.24 -9.37
CA LYS A 240 11.91 12.44 -10.03
C LYS A 240 12.84 12.97 -11.13
N LYS A 241 14.16 12.93 -10.88
CA LYS A 241 15.16 13.33 -11.89
C LYS A 241 15.19 12.40 -13.10
N ARG A 242 14.88 11.11 -12.87
CA ARG A 242 14.87 10.04 -13.90
C ARG A 242 13.49 9.81 -14.51
N ASP A 243 12.54 10.70 -14.30
CA ASP A 243 11.21 10.58 -14.92
C ASP A 243 11.35 10.63 -16.44
N HIS A 244 10.93 9.54 -17.11
CA HIS A 244 11.03 9.40 -18.55
C HIS A 244 10.30 10.50 -19.33
N ARG A 245 9.22 11.07 -18.78
CA ARG A 245 8.46 12.16 -19.39
C ARG A 245 9.29 13.44 -19.45
N LYS A 246 10.04 13.72 -18.36
CA LYS A 246 10.96 14.84 -18.28
C LYS A 246 12.15 14.64 -19.22
N ILE A 247 12.84 13.50 -19.07
CA ILE A 247 14.02 13.18 -19.88
C ILE A 247 13.65 13.06 -21.35
N GLY A 248 12.52 12.44 -21.69
CA GLY A 248 12.03 12.31 -23.06
C GLY A 248 11.82 13.64 -23.75
N LYS A 249 11.29 14.64 -23.01
CA LYS A 249 11.13 16.00 -23.50
C LYS A 249 12.47 16.76 -23.62
N GLU A 250 13.34 16.64 -22.59
CA GLU A 250 14.66 17.33 -22.57
C GLU A 250 15.60 16.84 -23.68
N LEU A 251 15.55 15.55 -23.99
CA LEU A 251 16.39 14.91 -25.02
C LEU A 251 15.70 14.78 -26.38
N ASP A 252 14.49 15.31 -26.52
CA ASP A 252 13.69 15.22 -27.75
C ASP A 252 13.59 13.78 -28.25
N LEU A 253 13.08 12.86 -27.38
CA LEU A 253 12.98 11.45 -27.70
C LEU A 253 11.63 11.06 -28.30
N TYR A 254 10.56 11.65 -27.80
CA TYR A 254 9.19 11.39 -28.25
C TYR A 254 8.23 12.51 -27.83
N PHE A 255 7.09 12.56 -28.46
CA PHE A 255 5.98 13.43 -28.07
C PHE A 255 4.64 12.72 -28.30
N PHE A 256 3.59 13.30 -27.76
CA PHE A 256 2.22 12.88 -27.98
C PHE A 256 1.48 13.95 -28.77
N ASP A 257 0.55 13.52 -29.60
CA ASP A 257 -0.30 14.38 -30.41
C ASP A 257 -1.76 13.94 -30.25
N ASP A 258 -2.65 14.92 -30.05
CA ASP A 258 -4.08 14.63 -29.81
C ASP A 258 -4.77 14.00 -31.00
N GLU A 259 -4.35 14.32 -32.24
CA GLU A 259 -4.89 13.72 -33.46
C GLU A 259 -4.46 12.25 -33.62
N VAL A 260 -3.33 11.86 -33.05
CA VAL A 260 -2.87 10.46 -33.04
C VAL A 260 -3.53 9.67 -31.92
N GLY A 261 -3.73 10.30 -30.79
CA GLY A 261 -4.45 9.72 -29.64
C GLY A 261 -3.61 9.50 -28.39
N PRO A 262 -4.28 9.38 -27.22
CA PRO A 262 -3.61 9.25 -25.93
C PRO A 262 -2.84 7.92 -25.83
N GLY A 263 -1.63 8.01 -25.28
CA GLY A 263 -0.78 6.82 -25.05
C GLY A 263 -0.07 6.27 -26.31
N LEU A 264 -0.17 6.96 -27.46
CA LEU A 264 0.48 6.60 -28.70
C LEU A 264 1.65 7.57 -28.98
N PRO A 265 2.89 7.25 -28.55
CA PRO A 265 4.03 8.14 -28.72
C PRO A 265 4.49 8.18 -30.20
N LEU A 266 4.80 9.40 -30.66
CA LEU A 266 5.53 9.65 -31.88
C LEU A 266 7.02 9.79 -31.54
N TRP A 267 7.84 8.90 -32.08
CA TRP A 267 9.26 8.87 -31.81
C TRP A 267 10.02 9.80 -32.76
N THR A 268 10.80 10.71 -32.20
CA THR A 268 11.71 11.56 -32.96
C THR A 268 12.94 10.77 -33.47
N PRO A 269 13.79 11.35 -34.29
CA PRO A 269 15.03 10.66 -34.71
C PRO A 269 15.91 10.18 -33.56
N ASN A 270 16.04 10.98 -32.48
CA ASN A 270 16.79 10.57 -31.28
C ASN A 270 16.15 9.38 -30.56
N GLY A 271 14.83 9.38 -30.44
CA GLY A 271 14.09 8.28 -29.82
C GLY A 271 14.11 7.02 -30.68
N ALA A 272 14.01 7.15 -32.00
CA ALA A 272 14.07 6.02 -32.92
C ALA A 272 15.43 5.27 -32.82
N VAL A 273 16.55 5.99 -32.79
CA VAL A 273 17.86 5.38 -32.58
C VAL A 273 17.93 4.60 -31.25
N MET A 274 17.38 5.18 -30.17
CA MET A 274 17.35 4.49 -28.87
C MET A 274 16.54 3.20 -28.90
N ILE A 275 15.39 3.18 -29.60
CA ILE A 275 14.56 1.99 -29.76
C ILE A 275 15.29 0.93 -30.58
N ASP A 276 15.91 1.33 -31.70
CA ASP A 276 16.63 0.42 -32.58
C ASP A 276 17.78 -0.27 -31.83
N GLU A 277 18.54 0.45 -31.02
CA GLU A 277 19.60 -0.11 -30.19
C GLU A 277 19.06 -1.08 -29.10
N LEU A 278 17.95 -0.75 -28.46
CA LEU A 278 17.30 -1.64 -27.48
C LEU A 278 16.78 -2.91 -28.16
N GLU A 279 16.16 -2.80 -29.32
CA GLU A 279 15.73 -3.96 -30.11
C GLU A 279 16.92 -4.82 -30.58
N ALA A 280 18.00 -4.20 -31.02
CA ALA A 280 19.21 -4.91 -31.42
C ALA A 280 19.79 -5.71 -30.25
N LEU A 281 19.90 -5.09 -29.07
CA LEU A 281 20.36 -5.75 -27.85
C LEU A 281 19.46 -6.94 -27.46
N ALA A 282 18.13 -6.76 -27.48
CA ALA A 282 17.18 -7.83 -27.18
C ALA A 282 17.36 -9.02 -28.14
N LYS A 283 17.41 -8.75 -29.45
CA LYS A 283 17.63 -9.77 -30.50
C LYS A 283 18.96 -10.52 -30.34
N GLU A 284 20.02 -9.81 -30.00
CA GLU A 284 21.33 -10.42 -29.69
C GLU A 284 21.25 -11.41 -28.53
N LYS A 285 20.66 -10.98 -27.41
CA LYS A 285 20.52 -11.79 -26.20
C LYS A 285 19.65 -13.02 -26.42
N GLU A 286 18.52 -12.84 -27.09
CA GLU A 286 17.59 -13.92 -27.41
C GLU A 286 18.26 -14.96 -28.33
N THR A 287 18.95 -14.51 -29.38
CA THR A 287 19.66 -15.40 -30.32
C THR A 287 20.77 -16.16 -29.60
N ALA A 288 21.57 -15.49 -28.77
CA ALA A 288 22.61 -16.12 -27.98
C ALA A 288 22.08 -17.19 -27.01
N SER A 289 20.82 -17.02 -26.55
CA SER A 289 20.14 -17.96 -25.68
C SER A 289 19.40 -19.09 -26.44
N GLY A 290 19.54 -19.16 -27.76
CA GLY A 290 18.94 -20.20 -28.59
C GLY A 290 17.47 -19.99 -28.98
N TYR A 291 16.91 -18.81 -28.76
CA TYR A 291 15.57 -18.48 -29.23
C TYR A 291 15.54 -18.24 -30.74
N LEU A 292 14.46 -18.70 -31.35
CA LEU A 292 14.20 -18.49 -32.78
C LEU A 292 13.15 -17.40 -32.96
N ARG A 293 13.47 -16.42 -33.78
CA ARG A 293 12.57 -15.29 -34.03
C ARG A 293 11.41 -15.70 -34.95
N VAL A 294 10.21 -15.32 -34.55
CA VAL A 294 8.99 -15.44 -35.35
C VAL A 294 8.32 -14.08 -35.52
N LYS A 295 7.47 -13.95 -36.54
CA LYS A 295 6.61 -12.78 -36.77
C LYS A 295 5.18 -13.24 -36.87
N THR A 296 4.25 -12.50 -36.26
CA THR A 296 2.81 -12.76 -36.27
C THR A 296 2.05 -11.53 -36.79
N PRO A 297 0.87 -11.71 -37.39
CA PRO A 297 0.05 -10.58 -37.83
C PRO A 297 -0.44 -9.76 -36.60
N HIS A 298 -0.77 -8.49 -36.84
CA HIS A 298 -1.33 -7.59 -35.86
C HIS A 298 -2.86 -7.67 -35.70
N LEU A 299 -3.52 -8.37 -36.60
CA LEU A 299 -4.96 -8.62 -36.60
C LEU A 299 -5.24 -10.11 -36.64
N THR A 300 -6.32 -10.54 -36.02
CA THR A 300 -6.77 -11.93 -36.05
C THR A 300 -8.29 -12.03 -35.97
N LYS A 301 -8.85 -13.12 -36.49
CA LYS A 301 -10.27 -13.41 -36.35
C LYS A 301 -10.64 -13.71 -34.89
N GLY A 302 -11.87 -13.38 -34.53
CA GLY A 302 -12.40 -13.61 -33.16
C GLY A 302 -12.30 -15.06 -32.70
N GLU A 303 -12.47 -16.03 -33.60
CA GLU A 303 -12.38 -17.47 -33.30
C GLU A 303 -11.08 -17.87 -32.55
N LEU A 304 -9.95 -17.21 -32.82
CA LEU A 304 -8.69 -17.51 -32.14
C LEU A 304 -8.75 -17.08 -30.68
N TYR A 305 -9.37 -15.93 -30.40
CA TYR A 305 -9.53 -15.38 -29.07
C TYR A 305 -10.69 -16.02 -28.29
N GLU A 306 -11.71 -16.53 -28.96
CA GLU A 306 -12.72 -17.40 -28.35
C GLU A 306 -12.06 -18.70 -27.86
N LYS A 307 -11.32 -19.39 -28.74
CA LYS A 307 -10.64 -20.65 -28.44
C LYS A 307 -9.62 -20.52 -27.33
N SER A 308 -8.94 -19.40 -27.21
CA SER A 308 -7.96 -19.12 -26.15
C SER A 308 -8.57 -18.51 -24.88
N GLY A 309 -9.90 -18.28 -24.86
CA GLY A 309 -10.62 -17.73 -23.71
C GLY A 309 -10.47 -16.22 -23.51
N HIS A 310 -9.77 -15.50 -24.39
CA HIS A 310 -9.55 -14.05 -24.25
C HIS A 310 -10.84 -13.27 -24.27
N LEU A 311 -11.77 -13.57 -25.19
CA LEU A 311 -13.06 -12.88 -25.27
C LEU A 311 -13.93 -13.11 -24.03
N LYS A 312 -13.78 -14.27 -23.38
CA LYS A 312 -14.52 -14.57 -22.16
C LYS A 312 -13.99 -13.86 -20.92
N HIS A 313 -12.67 -13.75 -20.79
CA HIS A 313 -12.03 -13.32 -19.54
C HIS A 313 -11.38 -11.94 -19.59
N TYR A 314 -11.08 -11.42 -20.79
CA TYR A 314 -10.26 -10.22 -20.97
C TYR A 314 -10.87 -9.21 -21.96
N ILE A 315 -12.15 -9.33 -22.30
CA ILE A 315 -12.81 -8.47 -23.29
C ILE A 315 -12.69 -6.97 -22.96
N SER A 316 -12.75 -6.61 -21.66
CA SER A 316 -12.61 -5.25 -21.16
C SER A 316 -11.21 -4.64 -21.37
N SER A 317 -10.21 -5.48 -21.63
CA SER A 317 -8.81 -5.08 -21.88
C SER A 317 -8.42 -5.18 -23.35
N MET A 318 -9.37 -5.44 -24.22
CA MET A 318 -9.13 -5.58 -25.65
C MET A 318 -9.81 -4.43 -26.44
N TYR A 319 -9.23 -4.05 -27.56
CA TYR A 319 -9.92 -3.18 -28.50
C TYR A 319 -11.20 -3.87 -29.02
N PRO A 320 -12.27 -3.11 -29.30
CA PRO A 320 -13.49 -3.69 -29.80
C PRO A 320 -13.28 -4.37 -31.17
N ALA A 321 -14.17 -5.29 -31.51
CA ALA A 321 -14.14 -5.95 -32.80
C ALA A 321 -14.27 -4.94 -33.96
N MET A 322 -13.56 -5.22 -35.04
CA MET A 322 -13.71 -4.54 -36.32
C MET A 322 -14.42 -5.50 -37.29
N ASP A 323 -15.59 -5.11 -37.79
CA ASP A 323 -16.27 -5.86 -38.83
C ASP A 323 -15.56 -5.65 -40.17
N VAL A 324 -15.14 -6.73 -40.80
CA VAL A 324 -14.58 -6.74 -42.15
C VAL A 324 -15.29 -7.83 -42.94
N ASP A 325 -16.18 -7.42 -43.86
CA ASP A 325 -16.98 -8.31 -44.70
C ASP A 325 -17.81 -9.33 -43.89
N GLY A 326 -18.41 -8.91 -42.76
CA GLY A 326 -19.20 -9.76 -41.87
C GLY A 326 -18.38 -10.70 -40.97
N ILE A 327 -17.09 -10.47 -40.87
CA ILE A 327 -16.18 -11.24 -40.01
C ILE A 327 -15.56 -10.31 -38.97
N ASP A 328 -15.68 -10.68 -37.68
CA ASP A 328 -15.07 -9.95 -36.58
C ASP A 328 -13.55 -10.17 -36.53
N TYR A 329 -12.79 -9.09 -36.69
CA TYR A 329 -11.36 -9.03 -36.46
C TYR A 329 -11.04 -8.22 -35.20
N TYR A 330 -10.03 -8.66 -34.49
CA TYR A 330 -9.52 -7.99 -33.29
C TYR A 330 -8.07 -7.58 -33.48
N MET A 331 -7.69 -6.43 -32.92
CA MET A 331 -6.27 -6.10 -32.75
C MET A 331 -5.63 -7.11 -31.80
N LYS A 332 -4.39 -7.47 -32.09
CA LYS A 332 -3.65 -8.45 -31.33
C LYS A 332 -3.42 -7.95 -29.90
N ALA A 333 -4.17 -8.51 -28.94
CA ALA A 333 -3.98 -8.25 -27.53
C ALA A 333 -2.77 -8.96 -26.95
N MET A 334 -2.51 -10.21 -27.40
CA MET A 334 -1.40 -11.05 -26.95
C MET A 334 -0.82 -11.90 -28.09
N ASN A 335 0.49 -12.21 -28.01
CA ASN A 335 1.19 -13.05 -28.97
C ASN A 335 0.93 -14.55 -28.76
N CYS A 336 0.63 -15.00 -27.54
CA CYS A 336 0.57 -16.42 -27.17
C CYS A 336 -0.33 -17.27 -28.10
N PRO A 337 -1.57 -16.87 -28.44
CA PRO A 337 -2.41 -17.68 -29.33
C PRO A 337 -1.78 -17.91 -30.71
N HIS A 338 -1.12 -16.90 -31.26
CA HIS A 338 -0.41 -17.02 -32.55
C HIS A 338 0.82 -17.92 -32.46
N HIS A 339 1.59 -17.84 -31.38
CA HIS A 339 2.76 -18.69 -31.15
C HIS A 339 2.34 -20.15 -31.01
N HIS A 340 1.21 -20.45 -30.35
CA HIS A 340 0.64 -21.81 -30.31
C HIS A 340 0.29 -22.35 -31.71
N LYS A 341 -0.20 -21.47 -32.61
CA LYS A 341 -0.46 -21.86 -33.99
C LYS A 341 0.82 -22.19 -34.75
N ILE A 342 1.88 -21.40 -34.58
CA ILE A 342 3.20 -21.67 -35.17
C ILE A 342 3.74 -23.00 -34.62
N PHE A 343 3.71 -23.20 -33.32
CA PHE A 343 4.16 -24.43 -32.67
C PHE A 343 3.37 -25.64 -33.15
N ALA A 344 2.06 -25.55 -33.29
CA ALA A 344 1.23 -26.65 -33.77
C ALA A 344 1.48 -27.01 -35.23
N ASN A 345 1.96 -26.05 -36.06
CA ASN A 345 2.28 -26.28 -37.47
C ASN A 345 3.65 -26.90 -37.70
N THR A 346 4.49 -26.98 -36.64
CA THR A 346 5.81 -27.61 -36.75
C THR A 346 5.65 -29.12 -36.64
N PRO A 347 6.17 -29.93 -37.59
CA PRO A 347 6.16 -31.39 -37.48
C PRO A 347 6.88 -31.83 -36.21
N LYS A 348 6.25 -32.69 -35.43
CA LYS A 348 6.86 -33.26 -34.24
C LYS A 348 7.25 -34.71 -34.53
N SER A 349 8.50 -35.03 -34.30
CA SER A 349 9.00 -36.41 -34.31
C SER A 349 8.58 -37.15 -33.07
#